data_c6e2d5c8d7f11fffb5c1b46045ab343e
#
_entry.id   c6e2d5c8d7f11fffb5c1b46045ab343e
#
_cell.length_a   1.000
_cell.length_b   1.000
_cell.length_c   1.000
_cell.angle_alpha   90.00
_cell.angle_beta   90.00
_cell.angle_gamma   90.00
#
_symmetry.space_group_name_H-M   'P 1'
#
loop_
_entity.id
_entity.type
_entity.pdbx_description
1 polymer ?
#
loop_
_entity_poly.entity_id
_entity_poly.type
_entity_poly.pdbx_seq_one_letter_code
_entity_poly.pdbx_strand_id
1 'polypeptide(L)'
;DIETLQELCRQLRHAGAKSDASRGCGVHIHIGAKGHTAQSLRNLANIMASHESLIAEALKLDRSRMSRYCRTVDPRFLEQVNKRKPKTMAELADIWYTSHGENHGRNHHYNGSRYHMLNLHATFTKATVEFRLFQFDEPTEGRRGGIHAGQLKSYIQLCLALSQMAKTVKTASPRRQQNENPKYAMRTWLLRLGFIGEEFATARDFLTRNLSGDTAFRHGRNAA
;
A
#
# COMPACT_ATOMS: atom_id res chain seq x y z
N ASP A 1 17.08 9.52 6.40
CA ASP A 1 17.08 8.65 7.50
C ASP A 1 16.57 7.23 7.25
N ILE A 2 16.52 6.82 5.96
CA ILE A 2 16.17 5.44 5.60
C ILE A 2 17.28 4.47 6.04
N GLU A 3 18.52 4.88 5.96
CA GLU A 3 19.71 4.13 6.41
C GLU A 3 19.63 3.85 7.91
N THR A 4 19.25 4.85 8.70
CA THR A 4 19.07 4.71 10.17
C THR A 4 17.99 3.68 10.49
N LEU A 5 16.85 3.72 9.78
CA LEU A 5 15.78 2.73 9.93
C LEU A 5 16.22 1.33 9.51
N GLN A 6 17.02 1.23 8.46
CA GLN A 6 17.57 -0.06 8.01
C GLN A 6 18.55 -0.64 9.04
N GLU A 7 19.38 0.21 9.63
CA GLU A 7 20.30 -0.21 10.68
C GLU A 7 19.54 -0.66 11.93
N LEU A 8 18.54 0.07 12.37
CA LEU A 8 17.67 -0.35 13.46
C LEU A 8 17.03 -1.72 13.19
N CYS A 9 16.55 -1.96 11.98
CA CYS A 9 16.01 -3.28 11.59
C CYS A 9 17.05 -4.39 11.68
N ARG A 10 18.32 -4.13 11.31
CA ARG A 10 19.40 -5.10 11.45
C ARG A 10 19.69 -5.41 12.91
N GLN A 11 19.81 -4.39 13.75
CA GLN A 11 20.04 -4.53 15.18
C GLN A 11 18.91 -5.30 15.87
N LEU A 12 17.64 -4.97 15.60
CA LEU A 12 16.50 -5.71 16.12
C LEU A 12 16.55 -7.19 15.70
N ARG A 13 16.86 -7.46 14.44
CA ARG A 13 17.01 -8.84 13.92
C ARG A 13 18.15 -9.59 14.60
N HIS A 14 19.31 -8.95 14.82
CA HIS A 14 20.43 -9.53 15.56
C HIS A 14 20.08 -9.81 17.02
N ALA A 15 19.34 -8.93 17.66
CA ALA A 15 18.82 -9.11 19.02
C ALA A 15 17.73 -10.20 19.13
N GLY A 16 17.36 -10.86 18.02
CA GLY A 16 16.38 -11.95 18.01
C GLY A 16 14.93 -11.52 17.89
N ALA A 17 14.64 -10.23 17.64
CA ALA A 17 13.28 -9.77 17.42
C ALA A 17 12.65 -10.47 16.21
N LYS A 18 11.36 -10.80 16.33
CA LYS A 18 10.58 -11.53 15.32
C LYS A 18 9.35 -10.73 14.95
N SER A 19 9.05 -10.65 13.65
CA SER A 19 7.86 -9.98 13.14
C SER A 19 7.50 -10.58 11.77
N ASP A 20 6.37 -11.27 11.72
CA ASP A 20 5.78 -11.82 10.50
C ASP A 20 4.27 -12.03 10.70
N ALA A 21 3.54 -12.36 9.65
CA ALA A 21 2.09 -12.52 9.70
C ALA A 21 1.64 -13.68 10.58
N SER A 22 2.40 -14.79 10.64
CA SER A 22 2.07 -15.96 11.48
C SER A 22 2.07 -15.62 12.98
N ARG A 23 2.75 -14.54 13.37
CA ARG A 23 2.75 -13.97 14.73
C ARG A 23 1.71 -12.88 14.95
N GLY A 24 0.81 -12.67 13.99
CA GLY A 24 -0.16 -11.56 14.03
C GLY A 24 0.45 -10.18 13.83
N CYS A 25 1.71 -10.10 13.36
CA CYS A 25 2.38 -8.82 13.17
C CYS A 25 2.08 -8.23 11.79
N GLY A 26 1.91 -6.91 11.75
CA GLY A 26 1.83 -6.11 10.54
C GLY A 26 2.82 -4.96 10.58
N VAL A 27 3.12 -4.41 9.41
CA VAL A 27 3.92 -3.19 9.27
C VAL A 27 3.01 -2.07 8.78
N HIS A 28 2.94 -0.99 9.53
CA HIS A 28 2.16 0.19 9.18
C HIS A 28 3.12 1.35 8.88
N ILE A 29 2.89 2.02 7.77
CA ILE A 29 3.70 3.17 7.36
C ILE A 29 2.81 4.40 7.32
N HIS A 30 3.18 5.40 8.10
CA HIS A 30 2.57 6.70 8.10
C HIS A 30 3.47 7.68 7.35
N ILE A 31 2.90 8.36 6.36
CA ILE A 31 3.56 9.48 5.68
C ILE A 31 2.79 10.77 5.96
N GLY A 32 3.49 11.90 6.04
CA GLY A 32 2.85 13.18 6.29
C GLY A 32 1.80 13.52 5.23
N ALA A 33 0.61 13.94 5.65
CA ALA A 33 -0.47 14.33 4.75
C ALA A 33 -0.31 15.75 4.19
N LYS A 34 0.73 16.49 4.59
CA LYS A 34 0.99 17.84 4.08
C LYS A 34 1.09 17.84 2.56
N GLY A 35 0.39 18.79 1.94
CA GLY A 35 0.33 18.92 0.48
C GLY A 35 -0.70 17.99 -0.20
N HIS A 36 -1.40 17.13 0.54
CA HIS A 36 -2.58 16.46 0.03
C HIS A 36 -3.81 17.38 0.09
N THR A 37 -4.64 17.29 -0.95
CA THR A 37 -5.99 17.86 -1.03
C THR A 37 -7.01 16.72 -1.03
N ALA A 38 -8.30 17.04 -0.88
CA ALA A 38 -9.36 16.04 -1.03
C ALA A 38 -9.30 15.34 -2.40
N GLN A 39 -8.94 16.08 -3.46
CA GLN A 39 -8.76 15.50 -4.79
C GLN A 39 -7.58 14.52 -4.84
N SER A 40 -6.43 14.88 -4.29
CA SER A 40 -5.26 13.98 -4.31
C SER A 40 -5.48 12.73 -3.45
N LEU A 41 -6.21 12.83 -2.34
CA LEU A 41 -6.58 11.66 -1.54
C LEU A 41 -7.62 10.77 -2.23
N ARG A 42 -8.55 11.36 -3.00
CA ARG A 42 -9.42 10.60 -3.90
C ARG A 42 -8.60 9.87 -4.97
N ASN A 43 -7.61 10.55 -5.58
CA ASN A 43 -6.70 9.91 -6.53
C ASN A 43 -5.95 8.76 -5.88
N LEU A 44 -5.44 8.94 -4.66
CA LEU A 44 -4.76 7.88 -3.91
C LEU A 44 -5.65 6.67 -3.66
N ALA A 45 -6.89 6.89 -3.24
CA ALA A 45 -7.87 5.82 -3.05
C ALA A 45 -8.15 5.07 -4.37
N ASN A 46 -8.26 5.78 -5.50
CA ASN A 46 -8.45 5.17 -6.81
C ASN A 46 -7.21 4.38 -7.27
N ILE A 47 -6.01 4.91 -7.05
CA ILE A 47 -4.75 4.21 -7.35
C ILE A 47 -4.66 2.92 -6.51
N MET A 48 -4.96 2.99 -5.23
CA MET A 48 -5.00 1.81 -4.37
C MET A 48 -6.02 0.80 -4.86
N ALA A 49 -7.27 1.18 -5.06
CA ALA A 49 -8.34 0.29 -5.51
C ALA A 49 -8.01 -0.43 -6.84
N SER A 50 -7.32 0.24 -7.74
CA SER A 50 -6.91 -0.34 -9.03
C SER A 50 -5.74 -1.32 -8.94
N HIS A 51 -4.88 -1.25 -7.91
CA HIS A 51 -3.64 -2.03 -7.79
C HIS A 51 -3.54 -2.90 -6.54
N GLU A 52 -4.45 -2.77 -5.57
CA GLU A 52 -4.37 -3.47 -4.28
C GLU A 52 -4.31 -5.00 -4.41
N SER A 53 -5.00 -5.59 -5.39
CA SER A 53 -4.94 -7.03 -5.65
C SER A 53 -3.55 -7.46 -6.13
N LEU A 54 -2.97 -6.68 -7.04
CA LEU A 54 -1.62 -6.91 -7.56
C LEU A 54 -0.56 -6.74 -6.46
N ILE A 55 -0.71 -5.73 -5.59
CA ILE A 55 0.17 -5.55 -4.44
C ILE A 55 0.03 -6.72 -3.46
N ALA A 56 -1.21 -7.14 -3.17
CA ALA A 56 -1.47 -8.24 -2.25
C ALA A 56 -0.82 -9.56 -2.74
N GLU A 57 -0.92 -9.85 -4.03
CA GLU A 57 -0.26 -10.98 -4.66
C GLU A 57 1.26 -10.86 -4.61
N ALA A 58 1.82 -9.70 -5.01
CA ALA A 58 3.25 -9.43 -5.01
C ALA A 58 3.90 -9.61 -3.64
N LEU A 59 3.21 -9.20 -2.59
CA LEU A 59 3.69 -9.27 -1.21
C LEU A 59 3.23 -10.52 -0.46
N LYS A 60 2.47 -11.42 -1.11
CA LYS A 60 1.87 -12.61 -0.48
C LYS A 60 1.18 -12.27 0.84
N LEU A 61 0.34 -11.22 0.82
CA LEU A 61 -0.32 -10.75 2.02
C LEU A 61 -1.19 -11.86 2.63
N ASP A 62 -1.09 -12.03 3.94
CA ASP A 62 -1.86 -13.00 4.68
C ASP A 62 -3.37 -12.71 4.59
N ARG A 63 -4.16 -13.73 4.22
CA ARG A 63 -5.60 -13.60 4.00
C ARG A 63 -6.37 -13.25 5.25
N SER A 64 -5.94 -13.74 6.42
CA SER A 64 -6.60 -13.44 7.69
C SER A 64 -6.38 -11.98 8.09
N ARG A 65 -5.18 -11.44 7.82
CA ARG A 65 -4.92 -10.01 8.00
C ARG A 65 -5.73 -9.16 7.03
N MET A 66 -5.82 -9.56 5.75
CA MET A 66 -6.60 -8.85 4.75
C MET A 66 -8.08 -8.77 5.10
N SER A 67 -8.64 -9.82 5.70
CA SER A 67 -10.05 -9.83 6.10
C SER A 67 -10.35 -8.99 7.34
N ARG A 68 -9.39 -8.82 8.25
CA ARG A 68 -9.59 -8.19 9.57
C ARG A 68 -8.98 -6.81 9.69
N TYR A 69 -7.71 -6.63 9.31
CA TYR A 69 -6.88 -5.48 9.68
C TYR A 69 -6.45 -4.59 8.52
N CYS A 70 -6.48 -5.11 7.30
CA CYS A 70 -6.08 -4.36 6.10
C CYS A 70 -6.94 -4.75 4.88
N ARG A 71 -8.25 -4.57 5.03
CA ARG A 71 -9.21 -4.78 3.93
C ARG A 71 -8.87 -3.89 2.74
N THR A 72 -9.29 -4.30 1.57
CA THR A 72 -9.25 -3.46 0.36
C THR A 72 -10.07 -2.18 0.54
N VAL A 73 -9.89 -1.21 -0.35
CA VAL A 73 -10.69 0.02 -0.33
C VAL A 73 -12.19 -0.34 -0.37
N ASP A 74 -12.98 0.23 0.54
CA ASP A 74 -14.42 -0.03 0.61
C ASP A 74 -15.12 0.42 -0.69
N PRO A 75 -15.89 -0.45 -1.37
CA PRO A 75 -16.54 -0.11 -2.62
C PRO A 75 -17.56 1.04 -2.49
N ARG A 76 -18.25 1.15 -1.34
CA ARG A 76 -19.20 2.25 -1.09
C ARG A 76 -18.48 3.58 -0.96
N PHE A 77 -17.34 3.58 -0.25
CA PHE A 77 -16.49 4.77 -0.18
C PHE A 77 -15.99 5.14 -1.58
N LEU A 78 -15.49 4.18 -2.34
CA LEU A 78 -14.96 4.40 -3.69
C LEU A 78 -16.02 4.97 -4.64
N GLU A 79 -17.24 4.45 -4.59
CA GLU A 79 -18.38 4.97 -5.35
C GLU A 79 -18.70 6.42 -4.96
N GLN A 80 -18.91 6.67 -3.67
CA GLN A 80 -19.32 7.98 -3.17
C GLN A 80 -18.25 9.05 -3.38
N VAL A 81 -16.98 8.75 -3.16
CA VAL A 81 -15.88 9.72 -3.35
C VAL A 81 -15.72 10.11 -4.83
N ASN A 82 -15.97 9.19 -5.74
CA ASN A 82 -15.89 9.46 -7.17
C ASN A 82 -17.16 10.15 -7.73
N LYS A 83 -18.33 9.84 -7.18
CA LYS A 83 -19.60 10.51 -7.53
C LYS A 83 -19.62 11.95 -7.03
N ARG A 84 -19.30 12.17 -5.75
CA ARG A 84 -19.41 13.48 -5.07
C ARG A 84 -18.22 14.40 -5.33
N LYS A 85 -17.04 13.85 -5.61
CA LYS A 85 -15.80 14.60 -5.91
C LYS A 85 -15.52 15.70 -4.89
N PRO A 86 -15.29 15.36 -3.62
CA PRO A 86 -15.13 16.32 -2.54
C PRO A 86 -14.07 17.38 -2.84
N LYS A 87 -14.34 18.62 -2.44
CA LYS A 87 -13.44 19.77 -2.63
C LYS A 87 -12.64 20.08 -1.37
N THR A 88 -13.19 19.74 -0.21
CA THR A 88 -12.60 20.02 1.10
C THR A 88 -12.28 18.73 1.84
N MET A 89 -11.37 18.82 2.81
CA MET A 89 -11.04 17.68 3.68
C MET A 89 -12.23 17.28 4.56
N ALA A 90 -13.08 18.24 4.95
CA ALA A 90 -14.30 17.97 5.71
C ALA A 90 -15.29 17.14 4.91
N GLU A 91 -15.57 17.51 3.66
CA GLU A 91 -16.42 16.72 2.75
C GLU A 91 -15.86 15.30 2.52
N LEU A 92 -14.53 15.18 2.37
CA LEU A 92 -13.89 13.86 2.21
C LEU A 92 -14.05 13.01 3.47
N ALA A 93 -13.89 13.61 4.66
CA ALA A 93 -14.09 12.94 5.94
C ALA A 93 -15.54 12.47 6.11
N ASP A 94 -16.51 13.31 5.74
CA ASP A 94 -17.92 12.93 5.79
C ASP A 94 -18.23 11.73 4.88
N ILE A 95 -17.69 11.72 3.67
CA ILE A 95 -17.83 10.59 2.76
C ILE A 95 -17.16 9.34 3.34
N TRP A 96 -15.96 9.48 3.89
CA TRP A 96 -15.22 8.39 4.50
C TRP A 96 -16.01 7.71 5.62
N TYR A 97 -16.38 8.47 6.64
CA TYR A 97 -17.06 7.90 7.80
C TYR A 97 -18.49 7.40 7.51
N THR A 98 -19.24 8.12 6.67
CA THR A 98 -20.59 7.68 6.27
C THR A 98 -20.54 6.37 5.47
N SER A 99 -19.61 6.25 4.55
CA SER A 99 -19.48 5.02 3.73
C SER A 99 -19.09 3.80 4.56
N HIS A 100 -18.32 4.00 5.62
CA HIS A 100 -17.92 2.90 6.52
C HIS A 100 -18.92 2.64 7.67
N GLY A 101 -19.99 3.45 7.81
CA GLY A 101 -20.92 3.35 8.94
C GLY A 101 -20.32 3.78 10.28
N GLU A 102 -19.28 4.60 10.26
CA GLU A 102 -18.45 4.95 11.42
C GLU A 102 -18.54 6.44 11.79
N ASN A 103 -19.73 7.03 11.62
CA ASN A 103 -19.95 8.44 11.92
C ASN A 103 -19.81 8.78 13.42
N HIS A 104 -20.09 7.82 14.28
CA HIS A 104 -19.88 7.97 15.72
C HIS A 104 -18.41 7.68 16.07
N GLY A 105 -17.82 8.52 16.89
CA GLY A 105 -16.43 8.33 17.32
C GLY A 105 -15.38 8.63 16.25
N ARG A 106 -15.61 9.61 15.37
CA ARG A 106 -14.65 10.05 14.34
C ARG A 106 -13.26 10.38 14.90
N ASN A 107 -13.18 10.81 16.15
CA ASN A 107 -11.92 11.10 16.86
C ASN A 107 -11.40 9.90 17.65
N HIS A 108 -12.11 8.78 17.67
CA HIS A 108 -11.73 7.62 18.45
C HIS A 108 -10.61 6.85 17.77
N HIS A 109 -9.51 6.60 18.49
CA HIS A 109 -8.31 5.95 17.94
C HIS A 109 -8.61 4.62 17.24
N TYR A 110 -9.54 3.82 17.79
CA TYR A 110 -9.92 2.50 17.26
C TYR A 110 -11.19 2.54 16.39
N ASN A 111 -11.49 3.67 15.75
CA ASN A 111 -12.59 3.75 14.79
C ASN A 111 -12.46 2.66 13.73
N GLY A 112 -13.54 1.92 13.43
CA GLY A 112 -13.53 0.73 12.58
C GLY A 112 -13.14 1.00 11.13
N SER A 113 -13.30 2.24 10.66
CA SER A 113 -12.91 2.66 9.31
C SER A 113 -11.39 2.57 9.05
N ARG A 114 -10.58 2.49 10.10
CA ARG A 114 -9.11 2.37 9.98
C ARG A 114 -8.61 1.04 9.39
N TYR A 115 -9.42 -0.02 9.43
CA TYR A 115 -8.98 -1.38 9.09
C TYR A 115 -9.00 -1.67 7.58
N HIS A 116 -8.42 -0.75 6.80
CA HIS A 116 -8.20 -0.86 5.36
C HIS A 116 -6.71 -0.75 5.01
N MET A 117 -6.29 -1.26 3.84
CA MET A 117 -4.92 -1.12 3.34
C MET A 117 -4.49 0.33 3.30
N LEU A 118 -5.37 1.21 2.82
CA LEU A 118 -5.24 2.66 2.89
C LEU A 118 -6.17 3.18 3.99
N ASN A 119 -5.61 3.73 5.05
CA ASN A 119 -6.36 4.29 6.18
C ASN A 119 -6.34 5.82 6.14
N LEU A 120 -7.45 6.43 5.71
CA LEU A 120 -7.63 7.88 5.73
C LEU A 120 -8.14 8.40 7.08
N HIS A 121 -8.62 7.54 8.00
CA HIS A 121 -8.92 7.98 9.37
C HIS A 121 -7.68 8.63 10.03
N ALA A 122 -6.49 8.08 9.78
CA ALA A 122 -5.24 8.69 10.25
C ALA A 122 -5.00 10.09 9.65
N THR A 123 -5.51 10.37 8.46
CA THR A 123 -5.40 11.70 7.84
C THR A 123 -6.20 12.74 8.59
N PHE A 124 -7.40 12.39 9.02
CA PHE A 124 -8.29 13.30 9.73
C PHE A 124 -7.93 13.48 11.21
N THR A 125 -7.26 12.50 11.82
CA THR A 125 -6.96 12.51 13.26
C THR A 125 -5.50 12.77 13.60
N LYS A 126 -4.56 12.46 12.70
CA LYS A 126 -3.11 12.53 12.94
C LYS A 126 -2.35 13.30 11.86
N ALA A 127 -3.03 13.85 10.87
CA ALA A 127 -2.44 14.52 9.71
C ALA A 127 -1.42 13.62 8.96
N THR A 128 -1.65 12.30 8.91
CA THR A 128 -0.83 11.33 8.17
C THR A 128 -1.69 10.45 7.28
N VAL A 129 -1.17 10.05 6.13
CA VAL A 129 -1.73 8.94 5.35
C VAL A 129 -1.11 7.65 5.84
N GLU A 130 -1.93 6.69 6.27
CA GLU A 130 -1.45 5.41 6.78
C GLU A 130 -1.68 4.30 5.77
N PHE A 131 -0.60 3.56 5.46
CA PHE A 131 -0.62 2.32 4.71
C PHE A 131 -0.47 1.14 5.67
N ARG A 132 -1.50 0.32 5.82
CA ARG A 132 -1.58 -0.76 6.83
C ARG A 132 -1.34 -2.15 6.28
N LEU A 133 -1.12 -2.28 4.98
CA LEU A 133 -1.11 -3.57 4.28
C LEU A 133 0.12 -4.42 4.53
N PHE A 134 1.25 -3.83 4.87
CA PHE A 134 2.53 -4.54 4.84
C PHE A 134 2.72 -5.57 5.96
N GLN A 135 3.58 -6.52 5.69
CA GLN A 135 4.08 -7.54 6.60
C GLN A 135 5.48 -7.95 6.16
N PHE A 136 6.26 -8.49 7.08
CA PHE A 136 7.49 -9.19 6.70
C PHE A 136 7.19 -10.61 6.26
N ASP A 137 8.06 -11.18 5.41
CA ASP A 137 7.93 -12.54 4.93
C ASP A 137 7.97 -13.53 6.10
N GLU A 138 7.17 -14.59 6.00
CA GLU A 138 7.26 -15.71 6.92
C GLU A 138 8.54 -16.52 6.69
N PRO A 139 9.07 -17.17 7.75
CA PRO A 139 10.13 -18.14 7.57
C PRO A 139 9.69 -19.26 6.62
N THR A 140 10.56 -19.65 5.72
CA THR A 140 10.38 -20.81 4.84
C THR A 140 11.67 -21.61 4.82
N GLU A 141 11.65 -22.83 4.26
CA GLU A 141 12.85 -23.62 4.09
C GLU A 141 13.93 -22.81 3.34
N GLY A 142 15.11 -22.71 3.91
CA GLY A 142 16.22 -21.91 3.38
C GLY A 142 16.11 -20.38 3.52
N ARG A 143 14.99 -19.85 4.08
CA ARG A 143 14.81 -18.41 4.32
C ARG A 143 14.34 -18.12 5.74
N ARG A 144 15.12 -17.32 6.47
CA ARG A 144 14.83 -16.99 7.86
C ARG A 144 13.54 -16.19 8.06
N GLY A 145 13.05 -15.47 7.07
CA GLY A 145 11.88 -14.57 7.20
C GLY A 145 12.05 -13.46 8.25
N GLY A 146 10.94 -12.83 8.63
CA GLY A 146 10.88 -11.80 9.68
C GLY A 146 11.45 -10.44 9.27
N ILE A 147 11.80 -9.63 10.25
CA ILE A 147 12.28 -8.25 10.06
C ILE A 147 13.39 -8.18 9.01
N HIS A 148 13.17 -7.37 7.96
CA HIS A 148 14.11 -7.24 6.86
C HIS A 148 14.25 -5.76 6.41
N ALA A 149 15.46 -5.23 6.54
CA ALA A 149 15.76 -3.83 6.23
C ALA A 149 15.43 -3.42 4.79
N GLY A 150 15.71 -4.30 3.81
CA GLY A 150 15.40 -4.08 2.41
C GLY A 150 13.91 -4.07 2.11
N GLN A 151 13.12 -4.95 2.77
CA GLN A 151 11.66 -4.90 2.67
C GLN A 151 11.09 -3.61 3.22
N LEU A 152 11.54 -3.19 4.41
CA LEU A 152 11.08 -1.94 5.00
C LEU A 152 11.39 -0.75 4.09
N LYS A 153 12.60 -0.65 3.55
CA LYS A 153 12.97 0.38 2.56
C LYS A 153 12.01 0.36 1.37
N SER A 154 11.76 -0.80 0.80
CA SER A 154 10.88 -0.97 -0.37
C SER A 154 9.45 -0.51 -0.10
N TYR A 155 8.93 -0.80 1.10
CA TYR A 155 7.59 -0.39 1.52
C TYR A 155 7.49 1.13 1.70
N ILE A 156 8.49 1.76 2.31
CA ILE A 156 8.54 3.21 2.47
C ILE A 156 8.61 3.89 1.09
N GLN A 157 9.48 3.42 0.21
CA GLN A 157 9.61 3.94 -1.16
C GLN A 157 8.27 3.84 -1.91
N LEU A 158 7.56 2.71 -1.80
CA LEU A 158 6.24 2.53 -2.43
C LEU A 158 5.23 3.54 -1.88
N CYS A 159 5.13 3.70 -0.56
CA CYS A 159 4.20 4.67 0.06
C CYS A 159 4.46 6.10 -0.39
N LEU A 160 5.73 6.52 -0.43
CA LEU A 160 6.13 7.84 -0.88
C LEU A 160 5.79 8.07 -2.36
N ALA A 161 6.09 7.08 -3.22
CA ALA A 161 5.80 7.15 -4.65
C ALA A 161 4.30 7.19 -4.94
N LEU A 162 3.48 6.41 -4.23
CA LEU A 162 2.02 6.43 -4.34
C LEU A 162 1.45 7.79 -3.93
N SER A 163 1.94 8.34 -2.81
CA SER A 163 1.55 9.68 -2.34
C SER A 163 1.92 10.75 -3.37
N GLN A 164 3.12 10.70 -3.91
CA GLN A 164 3.59 11.66 -4.92
C GLN A 164 2.77 11.56 -6.21
N MET A 165 2.56 10.35 -6.73
CA MET A 165 1.72 10.14 -7.90
C MET A 165 0.31 10.71 -7.68
N ALA A 166 -0.31 10.45 -6.54
CA ALA A 166 -1.65 10.94 -6.23
C ALA A 166 -1.75 12.47 -6.22
N LYS A 167 -0.67 13.17 -5.82
CA LYS A 167 -0.60 14.65 -5.82
C LYS A 167 -0.39 15.23 -7.22
N THR A 168 0.30 14.52 -8.10
CA THR A 168 0.70 15.03 -9.42
C THR A 168 -0.29 14.72 -10.53
N VAL A 169 -1.01 13.60 -10.44
CA VAL A 169 -1.99 13.23 -11.48
C VAL A 169 -3.27 14.07 -11.37
N LYS A 170 -3.78 14.50 -12.50
CA LYS A 170 -5.07 15.19 -12.58
C LYS A 170 -6.22 14.34 -12.05
N THR A 171 -6.25 13.08 -12.51
CA THR A 171 -7.26 12.09 -12.11
C THR A 171 -6.65 10.69 -12.14
N ALA A 172 -7.17 9.80 -11.29
CA ALA A 172 -6.85 8.38 -11.31
C ALA A 172 -8.14 7.56 -11.44
N SER A 173 -8.08 6.47 -12.18
CA SER A 173 -9.20 5.53 -12.34
C SER A 173 -9.14 4.45 -11.26
N PRO A 174 -10.27 4.07 -10.62
CA PRO A 174 -10.32 2.95 -9.68
C PRO A 174 -10.42 1.60 -10.38
N ARG A 175 -10.51 1.57 -11.72
CA ARG A 175 -10.74 0.35 -12.48
C ARG A 175 -9.55 -0.59 -12.36
N ARG A 176 -9.79 -1.79 -11.86
CA ARG A 176 -8.81 -2.88 -11.85
C ARG A 176 -8.51 -3.31 -13.28
N GLN A 177 -7.23 -3.50 -13.56
CA GLN A 177 -6.79 -4.10 -14.80
C GLN A 177 -6.72 -5.62 -14.61
N GLN A 178 -7.29 -6.38 -15.54
CA GLN A 178 -7.01 -7.80 -15.64
C GLN A 178 -5.62 -7.95 -16.27
N ASN A 179 -4.71 -8.57 -15.55
CA ASN A 179 -3.34 -8.76 -16.00
C ASN A 179 -3.09 -10.25 -16.24
N GLU A 180 -2.94 -10.63 -17.50
CA GLU A 180 -2.48 -11.98 -17.87
C GLU A 180 -1.04 -12.24 -17.43
N ASN A 181 -0.24 -11.17 -17.35
CA ASN A 181 1.13 -11.20 -16.84
C ASN A 181 1.29 -10.20 -15.68
N PRO A 182 1.02 -10.61 -14.43
CA PRO A 182 1.08 -9.73 -13.27
C PRO A 182 2.49 -9.18 -13.01
N LYS A 183 3.55 -9.95 -13.32
CA LYS A 183 4.93 -9.50 -13.15
C LYS A 183 5.26 -8.35 -14.09
N TYR A 184 4.87 -8.45 -15.37
CA TYR A 184 5.03 -7.37 -16.34
C TYR A 184 4.21 -6.13 -15.93
N ALA A 185 2.97 -6.33 -15.51
CA ALA A 185 2.09 -5.25 -15.06
C ALA A 185 2.69 -4.49 -13.87
N MET A 186 3.17 -5.22 -12.85
CA MET A 186 3.83 -4.62 -11.70
C MET A 186 5.07 -3.85 -12.11
N ARG A 187 5.97 -4.46 -12.90
CA ARG A 187 7.18 -3.78 -13.39
C ARG A 187 6.83 -2.48 -14.11
N THR A 188 5.88 -2.53 -15.04
CA THR A 188 5.48 -1.34 -15.81
C THR A 188 4.90 -0.25 -14.91
N TRP A 189 4.11 -0.63 -13.92
CA TRP A 189 3.56 0.31 -12.95
C TRP A 189 4.65 0.93 -12.05
N LEU A 190 5.61 0.13 -11.57
CA LEU A 190 6.75 0.63 -10.81
C LEU A 190 7.57 1.65 -11.59
N LEU A 191 7.80 1.44 -12.89
CA LEU A 191 8.47 2.44 -13.73
C LEU A 191 7.67 3.76 -13.79
N ARG A 192 6.35 3.70 -13.90
CA ARG A 192 5.48 4.89 -13.85
C ARG A 192 5.50 5.58 -12.49
N LEU A 193 5.73 4.85 -11.41
CA LEU A 193 5.94 5.37 -10.06
C LEU A 193 7.33 5.97 -9.85
N GLY A 194 8.23 5.88 -10.83
CA GLY A 194 9.59 6.42 -10.75
C GLY A 194 10.62 5.44 -10.17
N PHE A 195 10.31 4.14 -10.07
CA PHE A 195 11.28 3.12 -9.60
C PHE A 195 12.31 2.80 -10.67
N ILE A 196 13.18 3.77 -10.97
CA ILE A 196 14.20 3.71 -12.02
C ILE A 196 15.59 3.82 -11.36
N GLY A 197 16.59 3.12 -11.90
CA GLY A 197 17.97 3.12 -11.38
C GLY A 197 18.24 2.14 -10.26
N GLU A 198 19.49 2.09 -9.82
CA GLU A 198 20.00 1.14 -8.82
C GLU A 198 19.40 1.36 -7.43
N GLU A 199 19.08 2.59 -7.09
CA GLU A 199 18.46 2.93 -5.81
C GLU A 199 17.17 2.14 -5.53
N PHE A 200 16.42 1.80 -6.58
CA PHE A 200 15.17 1.06 -6.51
C PHE A 200 15.29 -0.43 -6.87
N ALA A 201 16.50 -0.95 -7.13
CA ALA A 201 16.71 -2.34 -7.53
C ALA A 201 16.11 -3.32 -6.50
N THR A 202 16.41 -3.10 -5.21
CA THR A 202 15.85 -3.90 -4.11
C THR A 202 14.32 -3.85 -4.07
N ALA A 203 13.74 -2.67 -4.25
CA ALA A 203 12.28 -2.52 -4.23
C ALA A 203 11.61 -3.20 -5.43
N ARG A 204 12.19 -3.08 -6.62
CA ARG A 204 11.70 -3.80 -7.81
C ARG A 204 11.73 -5.31 -7.61
N ASP A 205 12.80 -5.85 -7.00
CA ASP A 205 12.86 -7.28 -6.68
C ASP A 205 11.75 -7.69 -5.69
N PHE A 206 11.67 -7.04 -4.54
CA PHE A 206 10.65 -7.36 -3.53
C PHE A 206 9.21 -7.26 -4.05
N LEU A 207 8.92 -6.31 -4.92
CA LEU A 207 7.59 -6.05 -5.43
C LEU A 207 7.23 -6.90 -6.67
N THR A 208 8.18 -7.67 -7.24
CA THR A 208 7.93 -8.49 -8.43
C THR A 208 8.24 -9.97 -8.26
N ARG A 209 9.10 -10.35 -7.32
CA ARG A 209 9.66 -11.72 -7.22
C ARG A 209 8.62 -12.83 -7.02
N ASN A 210 7.50 -12.52 -6.36
CA ASN A 210 6.43 -13.49 -6.08
C ASN A 210 5.36 -13.56 -7.17
N LEU A 211 5.38 -12.65 -8.14
CA LEU A 211 4.42 -12.60 -9.23
C LEU A 211 4.80 -13.59 -10.34
N SER A 212 3.79 -14.22 -10.91
CA SER A 212 3.96 -15.08 -12.09
C SER A 212 4.15 -14.26 -13.36
N GLY A 213 4.72 -14.90 -14.37
CA GLY A 213 4.97 -14.31 -15.68
C GLY A 213 6.39 -13.80 -15.88
N ASP A 214 6.57 -12.98 -16.90
CA ASP A 214 7.84 -12.44 -17.37
C ASP A 214 7.89 -10.91 -17.22
N THR A 215 9.06 -10.36 -16.92
CA THR A 215 9.24 -8.91 -16.78
C THR A 215 9.41 -8.18 -18.11
N ALA A 216 9.83 -8.87 -19.16
CA ALA A 216 10.18 -8.28 -20.45
C ALA A 216 9.03 -8.34 -21.47
N PHE A 217 8.23 -9.41 -21.45
CA PHE A 217 7.21 -9.66 -22.47
C PHE A 217 5.80 -9.65 -21.88
N ARG A 218 4.94 -8.79 -22.43
CA ARG A 218 3.55 -8.63 -21.96
C ARG A 218 2.74 -9.93 -22.07
N HIS A 219 2.91 -10.67 -23.17
CA HIS A 219 2.18 -11.89 -23.48
C HIS A 219 3.01 -13.17 -23.32
N GLY A 220 4.17 -13.10 -22.64
CA GLY A 220 5.13 -14.20 -22.52
C GLY A 220 6.05 -14.35 -23.75
N ARG A 221 7.13 -15.13 -23.58
CA ARG A 221 8.16 -15.32 -24.65
C ARG A 221 7.64 -16.05 -25.89
N ASN A 222 6.56 -16.82 -25.76
CA ASN A 222 6.06 -17.71 -26.83
C ASN A 222 4.83 -17.14 -27.56
N ALA A 223 4.50 -15.87 -27.41
CA ALA A 223 3.37 -15.21 -28.05
C ALA A 223 3.82 -14.35 -29.27
N ALA A 224 4.85 -14.80 -30.00
CA ALA A 224 5.28 -14.21 -31.26
C ALA A 224 5.08 -15.22 -32.39
#